data_da3bc20c9d4c545bfa52854f26eb46a8
#
_entry.id   da3bc20c9d4c545bfa52854f26eb46a8
#
_cell.length_a   1.000
_cell.length_b   1.000
_cell.length_c   1.000
_cell.angle_alpha   90.00
_cell.angle_beta   90.00
_cell.angle_gamma   90.00
#
_symmetry.space_group_name_H-M   'P 1'
#
loop_
_entity.id
_entity.type
_entity.pdbx_description
1 polymer ?
#
loop_
_entity_poly.entity_id
_entity_poly.type
_entity_poly.pdbx_seq_one_letter_code
_entity_poly.pdbx_strand_id
1 'polypeptide(L)'
;MQDAHHMLVLERAYMAGLGDKDRNSMRLYVIDTRQATDTLSIAALKPGNHISAAKTLVADFASFPALTRLDNTEGMCWGPVLPNGNRTLLFVSDDNFSPRQITQFLAFEFLEST
;
A
#
# COMPACT_ATOMS: atom_id res chain seq x y z
N MET A 1 6.13 7.12 11.77
CA MET A 1 6.89 6.15 12.60
C MET A 1 7.84 5.39 11.68
N GLN A 2 9.10 5.42 11.96
CA GLN A 2 10.12 4.61 11.28
C GLN A 2 10.98 3.95 12.36
N ASP A 3 10.78 2.67 12.55
CA ASP A 3 11.60 1.83 13.42
C ASP A 3 11.82 0.46 12.76
N ALA A 4 12.62 -0.39 13.41
CA ALA A 4 12.99 -1.68 12.84
C ALA A 4 11.83 -2.70 12.75
N HIS A 5 10.67 -2.40 13.33
CA HIS A 5 9.56 -3.34 13.44
C HIS A 5 8.30 -2.91 12.69
N HIS A 6 8.19 -1.64 12.30
CA HIS A 6 7.04 -1.12 11.59
C HIS A 6 7.38 -0.81 10.14
N MET A 7 6.56 -1.31 9.23
CA MET A 7 6.69 -1.06 7.80
C MET A 7 5.33 -0.68 7.20
N LEU A 8 5.37 0.23 6.21
CA LEU A 8 4.20 0.46 5.36
C LEU A 8 4.15 -0.60 4.27
N VAL A 9 2.97 -1.12 4.03
CA VAL A 9 2.71 -2.12 2.99
C VAL A 9 1.55 -1.66 2.14
N LEU A 10 1.77 -1.55 0.84
CA LEU A 10 0.72 -1.31 -0.14
C LEU A 10 0.17 -2.66 -0.61
N GLU A 11 -1.11 -2.90 -0.36
CA GLU A 11 -1.83 -4.06 -0.90
C GLU A 11 -2.68 -3.62 -2.08
N ARG A 12 -2.58 -4.37 -3.15
CA ARG A 12 -3.32 -4.17 -4.38
C ARG A 12 -4.14 -5.40 -4.71
N ALA A 13 -5.37 -5.16 -5.13
CA ALA A 13 -6.22 -6.19 -5.71
C ALA A 13 -6.82 -5.68 -7.03
N TYR A 14 -6.87 -6.54 -8.01
CA TYR A 14 -7.60 -6.32 -9.26
C TYR A 14 -8.89 -7.11 -9.26
N MET A 15 -10.00 -6.40 -9.42
CA MET A 15 -11.33 -7.00 -9.48
C MET A 15 -11.83 -6.95 -10.91
N ALA A 16 -11.75 -8.09 -11.60
CA ALA A 16 -12.31 -8.28 -12.94
C ALA A 16 -13.79 -8.70 -12.89
N GLY A 17 -14.54 -8.41 -13.94
CA GLY A 17 -15.86 -8.97 -14.15
C GLY A 17 -17.03 -8.23 -13.49
N LEU A 18 -16.84 -7.00 -13.05
CA LEU A 18 -17.93 -6.12 -12.59
C LEU A 18 -18.50 -5.26 -13.74
N GLY A 19 -18.65 -5.83 -14.93
CA GLY A 19 -19.07 -5.12 -16.14
C GLY A 19 -17.93 -4.24 -16.71
N ASP A 20 -18.25 -3.09 -17.32
CA ASP A 20 -17.27 -2.18 -17.94
C ASP A 20 -16.33 -1.48 -16.95
N LYS A 21 -16.29 -1.93 -15.70
CA LYS A 21 -15.56 -1.27 -14.62
C LYS A 21 -14.65 -2.25 -13.89
N ASP A 22 -13.64 -2.73 -14.60
CA ASP A 22 -12.49 -3.34 -13.92
C ASP A 22 -11.93 -2.33 -12.91
N ARG A 23 -11.70 -2.77 -11.69
CA ARG A 23 -11.28 -1.89 -10.60
C ARG A 23 -10.00 -2.38 -9.96
N ASN A 24 -9.07 -1.45 -9.80
CA ASN A 24 -7.96 -1.61 -8.88
C ASN A 24 -8.40 -1.17 -7.48
N SER A 25 -8.15 -2.00 -6.49
CA SER A 25 -8.33 -1.68 -5.08
C SER A 25 -6.94 -1.55 -4.44
N MET A 26 -6.69 -0.41 -3.80
CA MET A 26 -5.43 -0.10 -3.14
C MET A 26 -5.70 0.19 -1.67
N ARG A 27 -4.95 -0.47 -0.80
CA ARG A 27 -4.98 -0.22 0.63
C ARG A 27 -3.58 -0.12 1.18
N LEU A 28 -3.35 0.91 1.97
CA LEU A 28 -2.10 1.10 2.70
C LEU A 28 -2.27 0.59 4.13
N TYR A 29 -1.36 -0.25 4.55
CA TYR A 29 -1.30 -0.76 5.92
C TYR A 29 0.02 -0.41 6.57
N VAL A 30 0.01 -0.30 7.88
CA VAL A 30 1.21 -0.47 8.69
C VAL A 30 1.21 -1.89 9.26
N ILE A 31 2.35 -2.58 9.15
CA ILE A 31 2.55 -3.88 9.78
C ILE A 31 3.51 -3.75 10.96
N ASP A 32 3.28 -4.57 11.98
CA ASP A 32 4.15 -4.72 13.15
C ASP A 32 4.70 -6.14 13.19
N THR A 33 6.02 -6.27 13.12
CA THR A 33 6.70 -7.56 13.03
C THR A 33 7.14 -8.13 14.37
N ARG A 34 6.94 -7.41 15.49
CA ARG A 34 7.46 -7.80 16.81
C ARG A 34 6.98 -9.17 17.31
N GLN A 35 5.77 -9.55 16.92
CA GLN A 35 5.17 -10.85 17.29
C GLN A 35 5.11 -11.83 16.13
N ALA A 36 5.61 -11.44 14.95
CA ALA A 36 5.60 -12.30 13.77
C ALA A 36 6.66 -13.38 13.88
N THR A 37 6.36 -14.54 13.35
CA THR A 37 7.33 -15.65 13.26
C THR A 37 8.41 -15.32 12.23
N ASP A 38 9.68 -15.53 12.59
CA ASP A 38 10.74 -15.60 11.60
C ASP A 38 10.54 -16.86 10.75
N THR A 39 10.24 -16.65 9.48
CA THR A 39 9.88 -17.75 8.57
C THR A 39 11.06 -18.27 7.74
N LEU A 40 12.27 -17.75 7.97
CA LEU A 40 13.45 -18.06 7.15
C LEU A 40 13.76 -19.58 7.10
N SER A 41 13.52 -20.29 8.20
CA SER A 41 13.75 -21.73 8.29
C SER A 41 12.52 -22.59 7.97
N ILE A 42 11.38 -22.00 7.66
CA ILE A 42 10.13 -22.72 7.38
C ILE A 42 10.05 -23.01 5.88
N ALA A 43 10.13 -24.29 5.50
CA ALA A 43 10.10 -24.71 4.10
C ALA A 43 8.77 -24.39 3.38
N ALA A 44 7.64 -24.41 4.10
CA ALA A 44 6.33 -24.04 3.57
C ALA A 44 5.42 -23.52 4.68
N LEU A 45 4.82 -22.38 4.48
CA LEU A 45 3.84 -21.83 5.41
C LEU A 45 2.54 -22.63 5.35
N LYS A 46 2.05 -23.00 6.52
CA LYS A 46 0.80 -23.74 6.71
C LYS A 46 0.03 -23.14 7.87
N PRO A 47 -1.30 -23.30 7.91
CA PRO A 47 -2.08 -22.89 9.09
C PRO A 47 -1.49 -23.51 10.38
N GLY A 48 -1.25 -22.66 11.37
CA GLY A 48 -0.78 -23.07 12.70
C GLY A 48 0.74 -23.22 12.88
N ASN A 49 1.56 -23.07 11.83
CA ASN A 49 3.02 -23.16 11.97
C ASN A 49 3.74 -21.79 11.98
N HIS A 50 3.01 -20.71 11.93
CA HIS A 50 3.55 -19.35 11.99
C HIS A 50 2.52 -18.36 12.54
N ILE A 51 3.02 -17.23 13.01
CA ILE A 51 2.24 -16.07 13.42
C ILE A 51 2.51 -14.96 12.38
N SER A 52 1.47 -14.49 11.73
CA SER A 52 1.57 -13.38 10.77
C SER A 52 1.83 -12.06 11.50
N ALA A 53 2.49 -11.12 10.82
CA ALA A 53 2.63 -9.76 11.32
C ALA A 53 1.26 -9.11 11.53
N ALA A 54 1.11 -8.38 12.63
CA ALA A 54 -0.09 -7.58 12.87
C ALA A 54 -0.21 -6.49 11.80
N LYS A 55 -1.42 -6.29 11.28
CA LYS A 55 -1.69 -5.37 10.18
C LYS A 55 -2.81 -4.40 10.55
N THR A 56 -2.55 -3.10 10.43
CA THR A 56 -3.51 -2.04 10.70
C THR A 56 -3.71 -1.20 9.44
N LEU A 57 -4.96 -0.98 9.04
CA LEU A 57 -5.30 -0.14 7.89
C LEU A 57 -4.95 1.31 8.18
N VAL A 58 -4.15 1.93 7.30
CA VAL A 58 -3.83 3.36 7.32
C VAL A 58 -4.77 4.12 6.40
N ALA A 59 -4.96 3.64 5.17
CA ALA A 59 -5.82 4.28 4.19
C ALA A 59 -6.36 3.27 3.17
N ASP A 60 -7.63 3.45 2.80
CA ASP A 60 -8.23 2.86 1.61
C ASP A 60 -8.30 3.96 0.54
N PHE A 61 -7.68 3.73 -0.63
CA PHE A 61 -7.62 4.75 -1.68
C PHE A 61 -9.00 5.07 -2.26
N ALA A 62 -9.95 4.16 -2.14
CA ALA A 62 -11.34 4.41 -2.53
C ALA A 62 -12.02 5.50 -1.68
N SER A 63 -11.48 5.83 -0.51
CA SER A 63 -12.01 6.87 0.37
C SER A 63 -11.62 8.30 -0.03
N PHE A 64 -10.76 8.47 -1.05
CA PHE A 64 -10.30 9.78 -1.52
C PHE A 64 -11.07 10.20 -2.79
N PRO A 65 -12.02 11.14 -2.68
CA PRO A 65 -12.85 11.56 -3.84
C PRO A 65 -12.05 12.15 -4.99
N ALA A 66 -10.88 12.73 -4.69
CA ALA A 66 -9.99 13.30 -5.71
C ALA A 66 -9.37 12.23 -6.62
N LEU A 67 -9.34 10.97 -6.19
CA LEU A 67 -8.81 9.86 -6.97
C LEU A 67 -9.92 9.29 -7.86
N THR A 68 -10.22 9.96 -8.96
CA THR A 68 -11.28 9.55 -9.90
C THR A 68 -10.90 8.32 -10.71
N ARG A 69 -9.60 8.06 -10.85
CA ARG A 69 -9.04 6.91 -11.53
C ARG A 69 -7.85 6.39 -10.76
N LEU A 70 -7.91 5.12 -10.35
CA LEU A 70 -6.78 4.39 -9.79
C LEU A 70 -6.28 3.39 -10.83
N ASP A 71 -5.02 3.49 -11.18
CA ASP A 71 -4.36 2.49 -11.99
C ASP A 71 -3.60 1.50 -11.10
N ASN A 72 -2.80 0.66 -11.69
CA ASN A 72 -2.07 -0.44 -11.08
C ASN A 72 -0.86 0.09 -10.27
N THR A 73 -1.13 0.74 -9.14
CA THR A 73 -0.10 1.34 -8.29
C THR A 73 0.80 0.28 -7.67
N GLU A 74 2.10 0.35 -7.89
CA GLU A 74 3.07 -0.66 -7.47
C GLU A 74 4.25 -0.08 -6.69
N GLY A 75 4.69 1.14 -7.04
CA GLY A 75 5.80 1.80 -6.38
C GLY A 75 5.36 2.71 -5.24
N MET A 76 6.16 2.75 -4.18
CA MET A 76 5.95 3.63 -3.03
C MET A 76 7.28 4.11 -2.48
N CYS A 77 7.38 5.41 -2.18
CA CYS A 77 8.52 5.97 -1.47
C CYS A 77 8.14 7.19 -0.64
N TRP A 78 8.97 7.52 0.34
CA TRP A 78 8.86 8.78 1.03
C TRP A 78 9.29 9.93 0.13
N GLY A 79 8.51 11.00 0.13
CA GLY A 79 8.82 12.25 -0.53
C GLY A 79 9.34 13.31 0.45
N PRO A 80 9.40 14.57 0.01
CA PRO A 80 9.89 15.67 0.82
C PRO A 80 9.02 15.93 2.04
N VAL A 81 9.62 16.56 3.05
CA VAL A 81 8.91 17.09 4.22
C VAL A 81 8.23 18.41 3.81
N LEU A 82 6.98 18.56 4.17
CA LEU A 82 6.20 19.77 3.93
C LEU A 82 6.57 20.89 4.93
N PRO A 83 6.25 22.16 4.63
CA PRO A 83 6.52 23.27 5.54
C PRO A 83 5.90 23.14 6.92
N ASN A 84 4.81 22.39 7.05
CA ASN A 84 4.16 22.09 8.33
C ASN A 84 4.84 20.95 9.11
N GLY A 85 5.92 20.36 8.59
CA GLY A 85 6.66 19.28 9.22
C GLY A 85 6.18 17.87 8.89
N ASN A 86 5.03 17.72 8.23
CA ASN A 86 4.53 16.42 7.81
C ASN A 86 5.30 15.89 6.60
N ARG A 87 5.38 14.56 6.50
CA ARG A 87 6.04 13.91 5.37
C ARG A 87 5.04 13.70 4.23
N THR A 88 5.55 13.64 3.02
CA THR A 88 4.77 13.15 1.87
C THR A 88 5.07 11.69 1.61
N LEU A 89 4.07 10.97 1.14
CA LEU A 89 4.18 9.61 0.67
C LEU A 89 3.79 9.59 -0.80
N LEU A 90 4.70 9.13 -1.66
CA LEU A 90 4.53 9.12 -3.11
C LEU A 90 4.29 7.70 -3.60
N PHE A 91 3.37 7.57 -4.55
CA PHE A 91 3.06 6.31 -5.22
C PHE A 91 3.17 6.48 -6.72
N VAL A 92 3.46 5.39 -7.42
CA VAL A 92 3.53 5.37 -8.86
C VAL A 92 2.92 4.10 -9.43
N SER A 93 2.21 4.25 -10.55
CA SER A 93 1.82 3.16 -11.43
C SER A 93 2.50 3.30 -12.78
N ASP A 94 2.78 2.18 -13.43
CA ASP A 94 3.25 2.09 -14.80
C ASP A 94 2.08 1.74 -15.72
N ASP A 95 2.07 2.27 -16.92
CA ASP A 95 1.06 1.99 -17.95
C ASP A 95 1.24 0.62 -18.62
N ASN A 96 2.34 -0.08 -18.33
CA ASN A 96 2.66 -1.39 -18.89
C ASN A 96 2.56 -1.44 -20.43
N PHE A 97 2.83 -0.30 -21.10
CA PHE A 97 2.62 -0.12 -22.54
C PHE A 97 1.19 -0.44 -23.01
N SER A 98 0.20 -0.34 -22.13
CA SER A 98 -1.20 -0.61 -22.42
C SER A 98 -1.97 0.68 -22.67
N PRO A 99 -2.75 0.80 -23.77
CA PRO A 99 -3.57 1.99 -24.01
C PRO A 99 -4.72 2.16 -22.99
N ARG A 100 -4.95 1.15 -22.15
CA ARG A 100 -5.98 1.15 -21.09
C ARG A 100 -5.44 1.58 -19.73
N GLN A 101 -4.12 1.64 -19.58
CA GLN A 101 -3.44 2.00 -18.34
C GLN A 101 -2.78 3.37 -18.45
N ILE A 102 -2.41 3.93 -17.33
CA ILE A 102 -1.69 5.22 -17.27
C ILE A 102 -0.51 5.12 -16.31
N THR A 103 0.57 5.80 -16.65
CA THR A 103 1.60 6.14 -15.69
C THR A 103 1.05 7.26 -14.81
N GLN A 104 0.91 6.99 -13.53
CA GLN A 104 0.27 7.90 -12.57
C GLN A 104 1.15 8.07 -11.34
N PHE A 105 1.34 9.32 -10.92
CA PHE A 105 1.93 9.66 -9.63
C PHE A 105 0.85 10.15 -8.68
N LEU A 106 0.81 9.59 -7.49
CA LEU A 106 -0.05 10.06 -6.40
C LEU A 106 0.83 10.55 -5.26
N ALA A 107 0.46 11.67 -4.67
CA ALA A 107 1.16 12.25 -3.53
C ALA A 107 0.15 12.48 -2.40
N PHE A 108 0.50 12.01 -1.22
CA PHE A 108 -0.30 12.17 -0.01
C PHE A 108 0.52 12.85 1.08
N GLU A 109 -0.12 13.71 1.84
CA GLU A 109 0.41 14.13 3.12
C GLU A 109 0.18 13.01 4.13
N PHE A 110 1.25 12.56 4.78
CA PHE A 110 1.19 11.52 5.79
C PHE A 110 1.06 12.13 7.18
N LEU A 111 -0.07 11.90 7.81
CA LEU A 111 -0.37 12.37 9.15
C LEU A 111 -0.01 11.27 10.15
N GLU A 112 1.02 11.50 10.95
CA GLU A 112 1.30 10.62 12.08
C GLU A 112 0.28 10.90 13.19
N SER A 113 -0.41 9.86 13.65
CA SER A 113 -1.27 9.99 14.84
C SER A 113 -0.39 10.24 16.07
N THR A 114 -0.69 11.29 16.76
CA THR A 114 -0.07 11.65 18.05
C THR A 114 -0.48 10.67 19.15
#